data_cdae97a442e7e1bb9f63e1b61dad0e4e
#
_entry.id   cdae97a442e7e1bb9f63e1b61dad0e4e
#
_cell.length_a   1.000
_cell.length_b   1.000
_cell.length_c   1.000
_cell.angle_alpha   90.00
_cell.angle_beta   90.00
_cell.angle_gamma   90.00
#
_symmetry.space_group_name_H-M   'P 1'
#
loop_
_entity.id
_entity.type
_entity.pdbx_description
1 polymer ?
#
loop_
_entity_poly.entity_id
_entity_poly.type
_entity_poly.pdbx_seq_one_letter_code
_entity_poly.pdbx_strand_id
1 'polypeptide(L)'
;MNAKKLFVIACYYDGSNNSIFECVNSIQKHYKSPQIAVIDSNSPDKSYFEKLKQKKVIVYNAKNINYDTGAYWYAYNKFKKVDFFYFIQDSVIFKKNLSKYEKKDLTTFRYFLSLDRVGGQKLEKINKNIQNKIYDLFARKKGYKSHDIYGFDFDKQIKWCKLKLYKTNYFMPRVWLSVFGPIFMCKRIVMKKLYKKGFNKILPKNKLEQMCMERL
;
A
#
# COMPACT_ATOMS: atom_id res chain seq x y z
N MET A 1 -26.74 5.57 -9.02
CA MET A 1 -26.39 4.95 -7.73
C MET A 1 -25.04 5.47 -7.29
N ASN A 2 -24.91 5.94 -6.04
CA ASN A 2 -23.59 6.34 -5.53
C ASN A 2 -22.71 5.10 -5.35
N ALA A 3 -21.50 5.13 -5.88
CA ALA A 3 -20.51 4.06 -5.74
C ALA A 3 -20.24 3.75 -4.26
N LYS A 4 -20.31 2.48 -3.87
CA LYS A 4 -20.00 2.05 -2.50
C LYS A 4 -18.51 2.13 -2.26
N LYS A 5 -18.11 2.92 -1.25
CA LYS A 5 -16.70 3.21 -0.92
C LYS A 5 -16.33 2.57 0.41
N LEU A 6 -15.10 2.09 0.52
CA LEU A 6 -14.57 1.48 1.74
C LEU A 6 -13.16 1.97 2.02
N PHE A 7 -12.94 2.46 3.23
CA PHE A 7 -11.60 2.66 3.78
C PHE A 7 -11.16 1.34 4.42
N VAL A 8 -10.09 0.77 3.90
CA VAL A 8 -9.47 -0.47 4.39
C VAL A 8 -8.18 -0.08 5.09
N ILE A 9 -8.13 -0.28 6.39
CA ILE A 9 -6.97 0.02 7.21
C ILE A 9 -6.29 -1.30 7.58
N ALA A 10 -5.06 -1.51 7.11
CA ALA A 10 -4.20 -2.56 7.64
C ALA A 10 -3.63 -2.08 8.98
N CYS A 11 -3.83 -2.84 10.04
CA CYS A 11 -3.44 -2.45 11.39
C CYS A 11 -2.65 -3.55 12.10
N TYR A 12 -1.54 -3.16 12.72
CA TYR A 12 -0.83 -3.95 13.71
C TYR A 12 -0.73 -3.13 14.99
N TYR A 13 -1.37 -3.59 16.05
CA TYR A 13 -1.48 -2.87 17.32
C TYR A 13 -0.81 -3.65 18.46
N ASP A 14 0.13 -3.02 19.14
CA ASP A 14 0.89 -3.56 20.27
C ASP A 14 0.59 -2.86 21.60
N GLY A 15 -0.37 -1.94 21.60
CA GLY A 15 -0.73 -1.14 22.78
C GLY A 15 0.10 0.13 22.97
N SER A 16 1.19 0.31 22.22
CA SER A 16 2.16 1.39 22.47
C SER A 16 1.78 2.76 21.88
N ASN A 17 0.83 2.80 20.92
CA ASN A 17 0.47 4.03 20.25
C ASN A 17 -1.02 4.13 19.91
N ASN A 18 -1.46 5.35 19.56
CA ASN A 18 -2.85 5.65 19.22
C ASN A 18 -3.08 5.86 17.71
N SER A 19 -2.14 5.50 16.86
CA SER A 19 -2.17 5.80 15.44
C SER A 19 -3.47 5.34 14.76
N ILE A 20 -3.95 4.14 15.07
CA ILE A 20 -5.20 3.62 14.51
C ILE A 20 -6.41 4.51 14.86
N PHE A 21 -6.50 5.03 16.07
CA PHE A 21 -7.60 5.90 16.48
C PHE A 21 -7.51 7.26 15.81
N GLU A 22 -6.31 7.81 15.65
CA GLU A 22 -6.08 9.06 14.93
C GLU A 22 -6.40 8.93 13.44
N CYS A 23 -6.02 7.79 12.83
CA CYS A 23 -6.38 7.46 11.47
C CYS A 23 -7.90 7.46 11.29
N VAL A 24 -8.63 6.69 12.09
CA VAL A 24 -10.09 6.58 12.03
C VAL A 24 -10.75 7.94 12.27
N ASN A 25 -10.34 8.67 13.30
CA ASN A 25 -10.89 10.00 13.61
C ASN A 25 -10.67 10.97 12.43
N SER A 26 -9.50 10.92 11.78
CA SER A 26 -9.21 11.76 10.63
C SER A 26 -10.11 11.46 9.43
N ILE A 27 -10.43 10.19 9.19
CA ILE A 27 -11.38 9.79 8.13
C ILE A 27 -12.77 10.30 8.49
N GLN A 28 -13.25 10.05 9.70
CA GLN A 28 -14.60 10.45 10.14
C GLN A 28 -14.78 11.98 10.14
N LYS A 29 -13.71 12.74 10.39
CA LYS A 29 -13.69 14.21 10.31
C LYS A 29 -13.89 14.72 8.89
N HIS A 30 -13.32 14.06 7.88
CA HIS A 30 -13.27 14.58 6.52
C HIS A 30 -14.26 13.94 5.54
N TYR A 31 -14.92 12.84 5.95
CA TYR A 31 -15.89 12.13 5.13
C TYR A 31 -17.21 11.94 5.86
N LYS A 32 -18.32 12.23 5.18
CA LYS A 32 -19.66 12.03 5.73
C LYS A 32 -20.01 10.55 5.75
N SER A 33 -20.24 9.99 6.93
CA SER A 33 -20.64 8.59 7.14
C SER A 33 -19.74 7.58 6.38
N PRO A 34 -18.40 7.61 6.56
CA PRO A 34 -17.52 6.72 5.85
C PRO A 34 -17.70 5.27 6.31
N GLN A 35 -17.69 4.34 5.37
CA GLN A 35 -17.54 2.93 5.70
C GLN A 35 -16.07 2.63 5.92
N ILE A 36 -15.72 2.15 7.12
CA ILE A 36 -14.34 1.87 7.52
C ILE A 36 -14.24 0.42 7.97
N ALA A 37 -13.27 -0.32 7.43
CA ALA A 37 -12.91 -1.66 7.85
C ALA A 37 -11.44 -1.70 8.27
N VAL A 38 -11.19 -2.15 9.48
CA VAL A 38 -9.85 -2.44 9.99
C VAL A 38 -9.61 -3.93 9.86
N ILE A 39 -8.53 -4.29 9.19
CA ILE A 39 -8.08 -5.67 9.05
C ILE A 39 -6.86 -5.84 9.93
N ASP A 40 -7.06 -6.60 11.01
CA ASP A 40 -6.00 -6.88 11.98
C ASP A 40 -4.92 -7.76 11.39
N SER A 41 -3.68 -7.32 11.47
CA SER A 41 -2.48 -8.02 11.00
C SER A 41 -1.80 -8.79 12.15
N ASN A 42 -2.59 -9.62 12.83
CA ASN A 42 -2.15 -10.45 13.95
C ASN A 42 -1.54 -9.65 15.11
N SER A 43 -2.20 -8.56 15.48
CA SER A 43 -1.80 -7.70 16.61
C SER A 43 -1.69 -8.50 17.91
N PRO A 44 -0.68 -8.27 18.77
CA PRO A 44 -0.60 -8.89 20.07
C PRO A 44 -1.67 -8.37 21.06
N ASP A 45 -2.03 -7.10 20.96
CA ASP A 45 -3.09 -6.50 21.76
C ASP A 45 -4.36 -6.32 20.91
N LYS A 46 -5.50 -6.83 21.41
CA LYS A 46 -6.82 -6.74 20.77
C LYS A 46 -7.75 -5.76 21.48
N SER A 47 -7.29 -5.07 22.50
CA SER A 47 -8.10 -4.14 23.30
C SER A 47 -8.72 -3.01 22.45
N TYR A 48 -8.10 -2.66 21.34
CA TYR A 48 -8.58 -1.63 20.43
C TYR A 48 -9.85 -2.03 19.64
N PHE A 49 -10.21 -3.31 19.57
CA PHE A 49 -11.37 -3.79 18.80
C PHE A 49 -12.67 -3.17 19.29
N GLU A 50 -12.93 -3.23 20.60
CA GLU A 50 -14.17 -2.70 21.17
C GLU A 50 -14.23 -1.17 21.04
N LYS A 51 -13.13 -0.47 21.26
CA LYS A 51 -13.02 0.97 21.08
C LYS A 51 -13.35 1.40 19.63
N LEU A 52 -12.92 0.62 18.65
CA LEU A 52 -13.23 0.89 17.24
C LEU A 52 -14.67 0.55 16.87
N LYS A 53 -15.24 -0.53 17.42
CA LYS A 53 -16.65 -0.88 17.21
C LYS A 53 -17.58 0.21 17.72
N GLN A 54 -17.27 0.82 18.89
CA GLN A 54 -18.03 1.97 19.41
C GLN A 54 -18.03 3.17 18.45
N LYS A 55 -16.97 3.30 17.63
CA LYS A 55 -16.88 4.30 16.55
C LYS A 55 -17.55 3.87 15.23
N LYS A 56 -18.33 2.78 15.23
CA LYS A 56 -18.98 2.20 14.04
C LYS A 56 -17.99 1.74 12.98
N VAL A 57 -16.78 1.32 13.37
CA VAL A 57 -15.77 0.74 12.52
C VAL A 57 -15.93 -0.78 12.52
N ILE A 58 -15.87 -1.38 11.32
CA ILE A 58 -15.89 -2.83 11.16
C ILE A 58 -14.48 -3.35 11.43
N VAL A 59 -14.32 -4.25 12.39
CA VAL A 59 -13.01 -4.82 12.72
C VAL A 59 -13.00 -6.31 12.42
N TYR A 60 -11.99 -6.77 11.67
CA TYR A 60 -11.78 -8.17 11.35
C TYR A 60 -10.50 -8.70 11.97
N ASN A 61 -10.64 -9.70 12.85
CA ASN A 61 -9.53 -10.53 13.27
C ASN A 61 -9.23 -11.55 12.16
N ALA A 62 -8.50 -11.10 11.16
CA ALA A 62 -8.22 -11.90 9.96
C ALA A 62 -7.07 -12.90 10.15
N LYS A 63 -6.42 -12.91 11.33
CA LYS A 63 -5.17 -13.67 11.58
C LYS A 63 -4.15 -13.45 10.45
N ASN A 64 -4.14 -12.23 9.90
CA ASN A 64 -3.31 -11.90 8.75
C ASN A 64 -1.84 -11.79 9.15
N ILE A 65 -1.00 -12.63 8.56
CA ILE A 65 0.45 -12.64 8.74
C ILE A 65 1.19 -12.07 7.52
N ASN A 66 0.46 -11.59 6.51
CA ASN A 66 1.00 -11.14 5.24
C ASN A 66 0.95 -9.61 5.11
N TYR A 67 1.10 -8.91 6.21
CA TYR A 67 1.18 -7.44 6.29
C TYR A 67 0.00 -6.73 5.59
N ASP A 68 0.25 -5.54 5.07
CA ASP A 68 -0.76 -4.72 4.37
C ASP A 68 -1.30 -5.44 3.13
N THR A 69 -0.43 -6.12 2.38
CA THR A 69 -0.82 -6.87 1.18
C THR A 69 -1.88 -7.92 1.50
N GLY A 70 -1.67 -8.70 2.55
CA GLY A 70 -2.65 -9.70 2.99
C GLY A 70 -3.96 -9.07 3.44
N ALA A 71 -3.91 -7.98 4.20
CA ALA A 71 -5.08 -7.25 4.66
C ALA A 71 -5.92 -6.71 3.48
N TYR A 72 -5.27 -6.17 2.44
CA TYR A 72 -5.97 -5.63 1.27
C TYR A 72 -6.63 -6.72 0.42
N TRP A 73 -5.96 -7.85 0.22
CA TRP A 73 -6.59 -8.99 -0.46
C TRP A 73 -7.73 -9.59 0.35
N TYR A 74 -7.59 -9.65 1.68
CA TYR A 74 -8.68 -10.07 2.56
C TYR A 74 -9.91 -9.17 2.37
N ALA A 75 -9.74 -7.86 2.44
CA ALA A 75 -10.82 -6.89 2.26
C ALA A 75 -11.45 -6.97 0.86
N TYR A 76 -10.64 -7.03 -0.19
CA TYR A 76 -11.14 -7.18 -1.56
C TYR A 76 -12.04 -8.43 -1.72
N ASN A 77 -11.65 -9.54 -1.12
CA ASN A 77 -12.42 -10.78 -1.17
C ASN A 77 -13.67 -10.75 -0.28
N LYS A 78 -13.61 -10.08 0.86
CA LYS A 78 -14.72 -10.00 1.82
C LYS A 78 -15.82 -9.05 1.35
N PHE A 79 -15.46 -7.89 0.84
CA PHE A 79 -16.41 -6.84 0.48
C PHE A 79 -16.77 -6.84 -1.00
N LYS A 80 -17.51 -7.84 -1.46
CA LYS A 80 -17.83 -8.05 -2.89
C LYS A 80 -18.58 -6.90 -3.58
N LYS A 81 -19.37 -6.13 -2.82
CA LYS A 81 -20.25 -5.06 -3.33
C LYS A 81 -19.62 -3.66 -3.24
N VAL A 82 -18.34 -3.55 -2.89
CA VAL A 82 -17.60 -2.29 -2.83
C VAL A 82 -17.04 -1.97 -4.21
N ASP A 83 -17.25 -0.74 -4.67
CA ASP A 83 -16.82 -0.27 -5.99
C ASP A 83 -15.47 0.44 -5.94
N PHE A 84 -15.18 1.09 -4.80
CA PHE A 84 -13.99 1.91 -4.63
C PHE A 84 -13.35 1.67 -3.25
N PHE A 85 -12.03 1.45 -3.24
CA PHE A 85 -11.25 1.20 -2.03
C PHE A 85 -10.24 2.31 -1.76
N TYR A 86 -10.10 2.68 -0.50
CA TYR A 86 -8.95 3.38 0.05
C TYR A 86 -8.14 2.38 0.86
N PHE A 87 -7.01 1.93 0.34
CA PHE A 87 -6.08 1.04 1.02
C PHE A 87 -5.03 1.87 1.75
N ILE A 88 -5.00 1.78 3.05
CA ILE A 88 -4.16 2.62 3.91
C ILE A 88 -3.62 1.84 5.11
N GLN A 89 -2.57 2.37 5.71
CA GLN A 89 -2.02 1.90 6.98
C GLN A 89 -2.61 2.70 8.14
N ASP A 90 -2.52 2.16 9.34
CA ASP A 90 -3.00 2.77 10.59
C ASP A 90 -2.30 4.09 10.96
N SER A 91 -1.11 4.32 10.41
CA SER A 91 -0.33 5.56 10.60
C SER A 91 -0.76 6.74 9.69
N VAL A 92 -1.75 6.52 8.80
CA VAL A 92 -2.20 7.54 7.86
C VAL A 92 -3.18 8.50 8.51
N ILE A 93 -2.93 9.80 8.40
CA ILE A 93 -3.83 10.86 8.87
C ILE A 93 -4.31 11.70 7.68
N PHE A 94 -5.61 11.71 7.46
CA PHE A 94 -6.23 12.56 6.44
C PHE A 94 -6.26 14.02 6.90
N LYS A 95 -5.71 14.92 6.09
CA LYS A 95 -5.76 16.37 6.34
C LYS A 95 -6.90 17.05 5.56
N LYS A 96 -7.51 16.34 4.61
CA LYS A 96 -8.62 16.83 3.77
C LYS A 96 -9.34 15.68 3.09
N ASN A 97 -10.53 15.96 2.56
CA ASN A 97 -11.27 15.04 1.70
C ASN A 97 -10.56 14.86 0.35
N LEU A 98 -10.41 13.60 -0.09
CA LEU A 98 -9.74 13.24 -1.35
C LEU A 98 -10.70 12.76 -2.43
N SER A 99 -12.01 12.88 -2.25
CA SER A 99 -13.04 12.38 -3.17
C SER A 99 -12.89 12.91 -4.61
N LYS A 100 -12.27 14.07 -4.80
CA LYS A 100 -11.99 14.59 -6.14
C LYS A 100 -11.11 13.67 -7.00
N TYR A 101 -10.31 12.79 -6.38
CA TYR A 101 -9.43 11.85 -7.07
C TYR A 101 -10.09 10.51 -7.39
N GLU A 102 -11.30 10.23 -6.88
CA GLU A 102 -12.03 8.97 -7.11
C GLU A 102 -12.49 8.78 -8.57
N LYS A 103 -12.46 9.84 -9.36
CA LYS A 103 -12.71 9.77 -10.82
C LYS A 103 -11.69 8.89 -11.54
N LYS A 104 -10.45 8.82 -11.03
CA LYS A 104 -9.37 7.99 -11.56
C LYS A 104 -9.55 6.53 -11.15
N ASP A 105 -9.05 5.61 -11.97
CA ASP A 105 -9.09 4.18 -11.65
C ASP A 105 -8.16 3.81 -10.51
N LEU A 106 -7.00 4.47 -10.45
CA LEU A 106 -5.97 4.32 -9.42
C LEU A 106 -5.36 5.68 -9.08
N THR A 107 -5.16 5.94 -7.81
CA THR A 107 -4.38 7.08 -7.30
C THR A 107 -3.49 6.60 -6.18
N THR A 108 -2.21 6.87 -6.27
CA THR A 108 -1.22 6.60 -5.22
C THR A 108 -0.92 7.88 -4.45
N PHE A 109 -0.67 7.78 -3.15
CA PHE A 109 -0.33 8.94 -2.32
C PHE A 109 1.15 9.24 -2.33
N ARG A 110 1.95 8.19 -2.49
CA ARG A 110 3.40 8.26 -2.68
C ARG A 110 3.80 7.23 -3.72
N TYR A 111 4.84 7.54 -4.49
CA TYR A 111 5.40 6.62 -5.46
C TYR A 111 6.91 6.78 -5.51
N PHE A 112 7.59 5.78 -6.02
CA PHE A 112 8.98 5.87 -6.42
C PHE A 112 9.19 5.21 -7.79
N LEU A 113 10.21 5.64 -8.49
CA LEU A 113 10.60 5.05 -9.76
C LEU A 113 11.44 3.81 -9.47
N SER A 114 10.96 2.66 -9.93
CA SER A 114 11.68 1.40 -9.90
C SER A 114 12.31 1.12 -11.25
N LEU A 115 13.55 0.61 -11.24
CA LEU A 115 14.33 0.32 -12.43
C LEU A 115 14.82 -1.13 -12.37
N ASP A 116 14.75 -1.82 -13.51
CA ASP A 116 15.40 -3.11 -13.65
C ASP A 116 16.86 -2.90 -14.09
N ARG A 117 17.81 -3.30 -13.26
CA ARG A 117 19.25 -3.20 -13.55
C ARG A 117 19.80 -4.30 -14.46
N VAL A 118 18.99 -5.27 -14.81
CA VAL A 118 19.41 -6.39 -15.67
C VAL A 118 19.42 -5.95 -17.12
N GLY A 119 20.49 -5.30 -17.55
CA GLY A 119 20.63 -4.85 -18.94
C GLY A 119 21.93 -4.14 -19.31
N GLY A 120 23.00 -4.33 -18.52
CA GLY A 120 24.36 -3.89 -18.86
C GLY A 120 24.72 -2.48 -18.35
N GLN A 121 26.04 -2.27 -18.23
CA GLN A 121 26.65 -1.06 -17.63
C GLN A 121 26.21 0.30 -18.22
N LYS A 122 25.78 0.33 -19.50
CA LYS A 122 25.27 1.56 -20.12
C LYS A 122 23.91 2.01 -19.58
N LEU A 123 23.02 1.07 -19.30
CA LEU A 123 21.72 1.34 -18.66
C LEU A 123 21.89 1.72 -17.18
N GLU A 124 22.89 1.17 -16.50
CA GLU A 124 23.24 1.54 -15.12
C GLU A 124 23.63 3.01 -14.98
N LYS A 125 24.43 3.56 -15.90
CA LYS A 125 24.79 4.99 -15.90
C LYS A 125 23.60 5.89 -16.16
N ILE A 126 22.77 5.57 -17.12
CA ILE A 126 21.54 6.33 -17.45
C ILE A 126 20.53 6.23 -16.29
N ASN A 127 20.36 5.05 -15.74
CA ASN A 127 19.47 4.80 -14.63
C ASN A 127 19.92 5.52 -13.36
N LYS A 128 21.22 5.54 -13.05
CA LYS A 128 21.80 6.25 -11.92
C LYS A 128 21.60 7.77 -12.05
N ASN A 129 21.76 8.32 -13.25
CA ASN A 129 21.53 9.74 -13.52
C ASN A 129 20.04 10.13 -13.43
N ILE A 130 19.13 9.30 -13.92
CA ILE A 130 17.68 9.53 -13.83
C ILE A 130 17.23 9.35 -12.38
N GLN A 131 17.70 8.32 -11.68
CA GLN A 131 17.43 8.15 -10.25
C GLN A 131 17.92 9.34 -9.44
N ASN A 132 19.17 9.76 -9.63
CA ASN A 132 19.74 10.89 -8.91
C ASN A 132 18.97 12.18 -9.20
N LYS A 133 18.59 12.46 -10.44
CA LYS A 133 17.79 13.65 -10.79
C LYS A 133 16.38 13.61 -10.17
N ILE A 134 15.70 12.49 -10.20
CA ILE A 134 14.36 12.34 -9.61
C ILE A 134 14.47 12.38 -8.08
N TYR A 135 15.47 11.76 -7.50
CA TYR A 135 15.74 11.81 -6.07
C TYR A 135 16.15 13.19 -5.61
N ASP A 136 17.01 13.89 -6.32
CA ASP A 136 17.39 15.27 -6.00
C ASP A 136 16.19 16.21 -6.04
N LEU A 137 15.30 16.04 -7.03
CA LEU A 137 14.06 16.81 -7.09
C LEU A 137 13.11 16.50 -5.92
N PHE A 138 13.03 15.24 -5.49
CA PHE A 138 12.19 14.85 -4.35
C PHE A 138 12.82 15.18 -3.00
N ALA A 139 14.11 14.93 -2.83
CA ALA A 139 14.85 15.18 -1.60
C ALA A 139 14.95 16.67 -1.31
N ARG A 140 15.31 17.47 -2.31
CA ARG A 140 15.37 18.94 -2.19
C ARG A 140 14.03 19.57 -1.84
N LYS A 141 12.94 19.04 -2.40
CA LYS A 141 11.59 19.54 -2.11
C LYS A 141 11.08 19.17 -0.71
N LYS A 142 11.71 18.21 -0.01
CA LYS A 142 11.31 17.72 1.31
C LYS A 142 12.40 17.70 2.39
N GLY A 143 13.60 18.18 2.11
CA GLY A 143 14.68 18.23 3.09
C GLY A 143 15.29 16.86 3.46
N TYR A 144 15.06 15.81 2.68
CA TYR A 144 15.66 14.49 2.91
C TYR A 144 17.04 14.39 2.24
N LYS A 145 17.99 13.77 2.94
CA LYS A 145 19.28 13.40 2.33
C LYS A 145 19.12 12.15 1.49
N SER A 146 19.72 12.11 0.31
CA SER A 146 19.54 11.03 -0.70
C SER A 146 19.90 9.63 -0.21
N HIS A 147 20.78 9.48 0.78
CA HIS A 147 21.22 8.19 1.33
C HIS A 147 20.26 7.59 2.38
N ASP A 148 19.35 8.37 2.96
CA ASP A 148 18.36 7.88 3.94
C ASP A 148 17.33 6.92 3.30
N ILE A 149 17.33 6.84 1.96
CA ILE A 149 16.37 6.08 1.18
C ILE A 149 16.96 4.75 0.68
N TYR A 150 18.28 4.57 0.74
CA TYR A 150 19.02 3.44 0.15
C TYR A 150 19.43 2.33 1.14
N GLY A 151 18.98 2.36 2.39
CA GLY A 151 19.36 1.39 3.42
C GLY A 151 19.01 -0.09 3.14
N PHE A 152 18.51 -0.41 1.92
CA PHE A 152 18.14 -1.77 1.53
C PHE A 152 18.81 -2.17 0.22
N ASP A 153 19.27 -3.42 0.18
CA ASP A 153 19.83 -4.05 -1.00
C ASP A 153 18.78 -4.14 -2.12
N PHE A 154 18.79 -3.13 -2.97
CA PHE A 154 17.85 -2.98 -4.08
C PHE A 154 17.91 -4.18 -5.04
N ASP A 155 19.08 -4.76 -5.25
CA ASP A 155 19.25 -5.89 -6.16
C ASP A 155 18.59 -7.15 -5.60
N LYS A 156 18.66 -7.37 -4.29
CA LYS A 156 17.91 -8.45 -3.62
C LYS A 156 16.41 -8.25 -3.74
N GLN A 157 15.93 -7.01 -3.60
CA GLN A 157 14.50 -6.70 -3.75
C GLN A 157 14.01 -7.00 -5.18
N ILE A 158 14.75 -6.55 -6.20
CA ILE A 158 14.39 -6.80 -7.59
C ILE A 158 14.45 -8.30 -7.93
N LYS A 159 15.48 -9.02 -7.45
CA LYS A 159 15.57 -10.48 -7.61
C LYS A 159 14.36 -11.18 -6.99
N TRP A 160 13.95 -10.78 -5.79
CA TRP A 160 12.77 -11.33 -5.14
C TRP A 160 11.50 -11.04 -5.96
N CYS A 161 11.31 -9.79 -6.41
CA CYS A 161 10.17 -9.41 -7.25
C CYS A 161 10.11 -10.28 -8.51
N LYS A 162 11.21 -10.46 -9.21
CA LYS A 162 11.28 -11.33 -10.41
C LYS A 162 10.90 -12.76 -10.11
N LEU A 163 11.45 -13.35 -9.04
CA LEU A 163 11.13 -14.71 -8.62
C LEU A 163 9.65 -14.89 -8.29
N LYS A 164 9.01 -13.89 -7.70
CA LYS A 164 7.57 -13.95 -7.38
C LYS A 164 6.70 -13.71 -8.61
N LEU A 165 7.12 -12.85 -9.54
CA LEU A 165 6.38 -12.57 -10.76
C LEU A 165 6.27 -13.78 -11.70
N TYR A 166 7.17 -14.76 -11.64
CA TYR A 166 6.98 -16.05 -12.33
C TYR A 166 5.69 -16.78 -11.97
N LYS A 167 5.09 -16.44 -10.82
CA LYS A 167 3.80 -16.99 -10.37
C LYS A 167 2.60 -16.18 -10.89
N THR A 168 2.83 -15.20 -11.72
CA THR A 168 1.80 -14.29 -12.25
C THR A 168 1.90 -14.22 -13.77
N ASN A 169 0.82 -13.75 -14.41
CA ASN A 169 0.80 -13.44 -15.83
C ASN A 169 1.24 -11.98 -16.09
N TYR A 170 2.18 -11.48 -15.30
CA TYR A 170 2.66 -10.11 -15.41
C TYR A 170 4.11 -10.09 -15.84
N PHE A 171 4.38 -9.31 -16.88
CA PHE A 171 5.73 -9.05 -17.35
C PHE A 171 6.23 -7.75 -16.75
N MET A 172 7.31 -7.80 -15.99
CA MET A 172 7.90 -6.64 -15.34
C MET A 172 8.61 -5.75 -16.37
N PRO A 173 8.16 -4.50 -16.58
CA PRO A 173 8.86 -3.59 -17.48
C PRO A 173 10.24 -3.20 -16.91
N ARG A 174 11.12 -2.67 -17.77
CA ARG A 174 12.45 -2.21 -17.32
C ARG A 174 12.39 -1.01 -16.37
N VAL A 175 11.38 -0.19 -16.55
CA VAL A 175 11.10 1.01 -15.72
C VAL A 175 9.64 1.03 -15.36
N TRP A 176 9.33 1.23 -14.10
CA TRP A 176 7.94 1.33 -13.65
C TRP A 176 7.80 2.21 -12.42
N LEU A 177 6.58 2.68 -12.16
CA LEU A 177 6.23 3.39 -10.93
C LEU A 177 5.72 2.40 -9.90
N SER A 178 6.31 2.43 -8.72
CA SER A 178 5.93 1.62 -7.57
C SER A 178 5.17 2.45 -6.53
N VAL A 179 4.33 1.80 -5.73
CA VAL A 179 3.58 2.44 -4.67
C VAL A 179 4.36 2.38 -3.37
N PHE A 180 4.71 3.53 -2.81
CA PHE A 180 5.42 3.60 -1.55
C PHE A 180 4.49 3.39 -0.37
N GLY A 181 4.82 2.42 0.51
CA GLY A 181 4.08 2.11 1.74
C GLY A 181 2.66 1.62 1.47
N PRO A 182 2.43 0.74 0.52
CA PRO A 182 1.24 0.35 -0.26
C PRO A 182 -0.04 1.18 0.07
N ILE A 183 0.09 2.51 0.03
CA ILE A 183 -1.00 3.44 0.33
C ILE A 183 -1.55 4.00 -0.97
N PHE A 184 -2.75 3.55 -1.33
CA PHE A 184 -3.39 3.94 -2.58
C PHE A 184 -4.91 3.87 -2.49
N MET A 185 -5.58 4.47 -3.45
CA MET A 185 -7.02 4.29 -3.64
C MET A 185 -7.31 3.87 -5.07
N CYS A 186 -8.27 2.99 -5.24
CA CYS A 186 -8.59 2.48 -6.58
C CYS A 186 -10.03 1.99 -6.71
N LYS A 187 -10.51 1.96 -7.95
CA LYS A 187 -11.72 1.25 -8.31
C LYS A 187 -11.52 -0.27 -8.19
N ARG A 188 -12.59 -0.99 -7.88
CA ARG A 188 -12.57 -2.45 -7.80
C ARG A 188 -12.00 -3.12 -9.05
N ILE A 189 -12.19 -2.54 -10.22
CA ILE A 189 -11.68 -3.10 -11.47
C ILE A 189 -10.15 -3.22 -11.49
N VAL A 190 -9.43 -2.33 -10.81
CA VAL A 190 -7.96 -2.40 -10.68
C VAL A 190 -7.57 -3.66 -9.91
N MET A 191 -8.17 -3.88 -8.72
CA MET A 191 -7.94 -5.09 -7.93
C MET A 191 -8.31 -6.36 -8.70
N LYS A 192 -9.40 -6.32 -9.48
CA LYS A 192 -9.82 -7.44 -10.34
C LYS A 192 -8.76 -7.74 -11.41
N LYS A 193 -8.17 -6.70 -12.03
CA LYS A 193 -7.07 -6.87 -13.00
C LYS A 193 -5.84 -7.50 -12.35
N LEU A 194 -5.43 -7.02 -11.18
CA LEU A 194 -4.32 -7.58 -10.41
C LEU A 194 -4.59 -9.02 -10.00
N TYR A 195 -5.79 -9.33 -9.55
CA TYR A 195 -6.22 -10.69 -9.21
C TYR A 195 -6.08 -11.65 -10.40
N LYS A 196 -6.60 -11.25 -11.59
CA LYS A 196 -6.48 -12.03 -12.82
C LYS A 196 -5.04 -12.28 -13.24
N LYS A 197 -4.15 -11.34 -12.94
CA LYS A 197 -2.71 -11.47 -13.19
C LYS A 197 -1.97 -12.30 -12.12
N GLY A 198 -2.65 -12.76 -11.08
CA GLY A 198 -2.09 -13.63 -10.05
C GLY A 198 -1.39 -12.90 -8.90
N PHE A 199 -1.50 -11.57 -8.77
CA PHE A 199 -0.87 -10.82 -7.68
C PHE A 199 -1.35 -11.23 -6.29
N ASN A 200 -2.57 -11.74 -6.17
CA ASN A 200 -3.10 -12.30 -4.92
C ASN A 200 -2.36 -13.56 -4.44
N LYS A 201 -1.52 -14.16 -5.27
CA LYS A 201 -0.67 -15.31 -4.93
C LYS A 201 0.70 -14.89 -4.39
N ILE A 202 1.05 -13.60 -4.54
CA ILE A 202 2.29 -13.03 -4.04
C ILE A 202 2.01 -12.43 -2.67
N LEU A 203 2.17 -13.24 -1.63
CA LEU A 203 1.94 -12.80 -0.25
C LEU A 203 3.28 -12.73 0.48
N PRO A 204 3.64 -11.58 1.04
CA PRO A 204 4.88 -11.41 1.80
C PRO A 204 4.81 -12.19 3.11
N LYS A 205 5.90 -12.85 3.47
CA LYS A 205 6.03 -13.65 4.70
C LYS A 205 6.80 -12.95 5.81
N ASN A 206 7.50 -11.87 5.47
CA ASN A 206 8.30 -11.09 6.40
C ASN A 206 8.35 -9.61 5.94
N LYS A 207 8.91 -8.74 6.78
CA LYS A 207 8.98 -7.30 6.51
C LYS A 207 9.74 -6.95 5.23
N LEU A 208 10.84 -7.66 4.94
CA LEU A 208 11.61 -7.43 3.72
C LEU A 208 10.80 -7.75 2.46
N GLU A 209 10.07 -8.87 2.47
CA GLU A 209 9.18 -9.24 1.35
C GLU A 209 8.04 -8.24 1.18
N GLN A 210 7.49 -7.69 2.28
CA GLN A 210 6.49 -6.61 2.19
C GLN A 210 7.08 -5.38 1.52
N MET A 211 8.29 -4.97 1.87
CA MET A 211 8.98 -3.85 1.22
C MET A 211 9.24 -4.12 -0.26
N CYS A 212 9.51 -5.38 -0.63
CA CYS A 212 9.63 -5.78 -2.03
C CYS A 212 8.29 -5.69 -2.77
N MET A 213 7.18 -6.04 -2.11
CA MET A 213 5.83 -5.88 -2.69
C MET A 213 5.49 -4.43 -3.04
N GLU A 214 6.01 -3.48 -2.29
CA GLU A 214 5.85 -2.06 -2.59
C GLU A 214 6.54 -1.64 -3.89
N ARG A 215 7.46 -2.48 -4.41
CA ARG A 215 8.18 -2.29 -5.67
C ARG A 215 7.49 -2.90 -6.88
N LEU A 216 6.52 -3.78 -6.67
CA LEU A 216 5.70 -4.38 -7.72
C LEU A 216 4.49 -3.50 -8.06
#